data_73cd51b910f96682f8297b5514e2acb2
#
_entry.id   73cd51b910f96682f8297b5514e2acb2
#
_cell.length_a   1.000
_cell.length_b   1.000
_cell.length_c   1.000
_cell.angle_alpha   90.00
_cell.angle_beta   90.00
_cell.angle_gamma   90.00
#
_symmetry.space_group_name_H-M   'P 1'
#
loop_
_entity.id
_entity.type
_entity.pdbx_description
1 polymer ?
#
loop_
_entity_poly.entity_id
_entity_poly.type
_entity_poly.pdbx_seq_one_letter_code
_entity_poly.pdbx_strand_id
1 'polypeptide(L)'
;MKIRNVAHRGLWDETVPQNTLEAFRRAWDAGATWVETDFHHTRAGQMLCIHAEGELRRYTGCEKKIADLAPEEVAALRLDPVRFARSVPAHSCAGFRIPFLDEVLATVPPHGTLQAEIKGYSPQYADLFDAAVRAAGLTEDNIVVSSFQRDALADFHARKPSYRTLLLVGVPKDRETDVFAAIAAAKAAKFDYFCPGLTPGDRPLTPDERAAVRDAGLGFRVYGVNSPEALAEAARLGAAAFTCNYWRQAFDWARDLGGIELLA
;
A
#
# COMPACT_ATOMS: atom_id res chain seq x y z
N MET A 1 3.22 -15.20 18.62
CA MET A 1 2.35 -14.07 18.19
C MET A 1 2.08 -14.21 16.71
N LYS A 2 0.83 -13.97 16.24
CA LYS A 2 0.49 -14.02 14.80
C LYS A 2 0.44 -12.61 14.22
N ILE A 3 1.12 -12.36 13.11
CA ILE A 3 1.16 -11.07 12.42
C ILE A 3 1.01 -11.31 10.92
N ARG A 4 0.17 -10.53 10.24
CA ARG A 4 0.02 -10.61 8.78
C ARG A 4 1.13 -9.85 8.07
N ASN A 5 1.77 -10.53 7.11
CA ASN A 5 2.77 -9.96 6.22
C ASN A 5 2.11 -9.53 4.91
N VAL A 6 2.04 -8.22 4.65
CA VAL A 6 1.44 -7.63 3.45
C VAL A 6 2.53 -7.36 2.42
N ALA A 7 2.39 -7.92 1.22
CA ALA A 7 3.36 -7.72 0.14
C ALA A 7 3.24 -6.29 -0.43
N HIS A 8 4.19 -5.41 -0.07
CA HIS A 8 4.22 -4.01 -0.48
C HIS A 8 4.54 -3.89 -1.98
N ARG A 9 3.57 -3.43 -2.77
CA ARG A 9 3.63 -3.27 -4.23
C ARG A 9 3.86 -4.59 -4.99
N GLY A 10 3.35 -5.69 -4.42
CA GLY A 10 3.53 -7.04 -4.96
C GLY A 10 4.84 -7.71 -4.51
N LEU A 11 5.15 -8.85 -5.12
CA LEU A 11 6.42 -9.56 -4.90
C LEU A 11 7.39 -9.21 -6.03
N TRP A 12 8.21 -8.22 -5.80
CA TRP A 12 9.15 -7.64 -6.74
C TRP A 12 10.61 -7.90 -6.33
N ASP A 13 11.49 -7.86 -7.31
CA ASP A 13 12.94 -8.03 -7.15
C ASP A 13 13.66 -7.34 -8.32
N GLU A 14 14.94 -7.66 -8.51
CA GLU A 14 15.75 -7.15 -9.61
C GLU A 14 15.27 -7.58 -11.01
N THR A 15 14.37 -8.56 -11.10
CA THR A 15 13.84 -9.07 -12.37
C THR A 15 12.42 -8.64 -12.68
N VAL A 16 11.65 -8.28 -11.66
CA VAL A 16 10.25 -7.84 -11.79
C VAL A 16 10.05 -6.55 -10.98
N PRO A 17 9.72 -5.43 -11.64
CA PRO A 17 9.49 -4.16 -10.97
C PRO A 17 8.27 -4.17 -10.05
N GLN A 18 8.33 -3.38 -8.97
CA GLN A 18 7.18 -3.11 -8.10
C GLN A 18 6.00 -2.48 -8.86
N ASN A 19 4.78 -2.62 -8.35
CA ASN A 19 3.57 -2.05 -8.94
C ASN A 19 3.35 -2.48 -10.40
N THR A 20 3.73 -3.72 -10.76
CA THR A 20 3.43 -4.34 -12.06
C THR A 20 2.50 -5.54 -11.89
N LEU A 21 1.78 -5.92 -12.95
CA LEU A 21 0.90 -7.09 -12.91
C LEU A 21 1.66 -8.37 -12.56
N GLU A 22 2.90 -8.46 -13.03
CA GLU A 22 3.78 -9.59 -12.74
C GLU A 22 4.14 -9.66 -11.26
N ALA A 23 4.44 -8.51 -10.62
CA ALA A 23 4.72 -8.45 -9.19
C ALA A 23 3.50 -8.89 -8.34
N PHE A 24 2.29 -8.50 -8.75
CA PHE A 24 1.06 -8.91 -8.08
C PHE A 24 0.80 -10.41 -8.25
N ARG A 25 0.84 -10.93 -9.47
CA ARG A 25 0.67 -12.37 -9.74
C ARG A 25 1.68 -13.21 -8.95
N ARG A 26 2.96 -12.82 -8.99
CA ARG A 26 4.01 -13.48 -8.20
C ARG A 26 3.73 -13.48 -6.69
N ALA A 27 3.14 -12.42 -6.15
CA ALA A 27 2.75 -12.38 -4.74
C ALA A 27 1.63 -13.38 -4.44
N TRP A 28 0.57 -13.38 -5.24
CA TRP A 28 -0.55 -14.32 -5.09
C TRP A 28 -0.11 -15.77 -5.28
N ASP A 29 0.68 -16.07 -6.31
CA ASP A 29 1.22 -17.41 -6.60
C ASP A 29 2.16 -17.92 -5.49
N ALA A 30 2.84 -17.00 -4.79
CA ALA A 30 3.67 -17.32 -3.64
C ALA A 30 2.86 -17.57 -2.36
N GLY A 31 1.53 -17.38 -2.39
CA GLY A 31 0.63 -17.61 -1.26
C GLY A 31 0.35 -16.35 -0.43
N ALA A 32 0.74 -15.16 -0.89
CA ALA A 32 0.32 -13.94 -0.21
C ALA A 32 -1.21 -13.84 -0.22
N THR A 33 -1.82 -13.54 0.93
CA THR A 33 -3.26 -13.29 1.02
C THR A 33 -3.59 -11.81 1.09
N TRP A 34 -2.57 -10.96 1.32
CA TRP A 34 -2.69 -9.51 1.28
C TRP A 34 -1.55 -8.90 0.49
N VAL A 35 -1.92 -8.06 -0.49
CA VAL A 35 -0.99 -7.30 -1.32
C VAL A 35 -1.37 -5.83 -1.25
N GLU A 36 -0.37 -4.97 -1.21
CA GLU A 36 -0.57 -3.52 -1.20
C GLU A 36 -0.14 -2.92 -2.54
N THR A 37 -0.78 -1.83 -2.93
CA THR A 37 -0.48 -1.05 -4.13
C THR A 37 -0.95 0.39 -4.02
N ASP A 38 -0.38 1.25 -4.86
CA ASP A 38 -0.62 2.68 -4.91
C ASP A 38 -1.47 3.07 -6.12
N PHE A 39 -2.46 3.93 -5.96
CA PHE A 39 -3.25 4.43 -7.08
C PHE A 39 -3.29 5.95 -7.18
N HIS A 40 -3.00 6.43 -8.37
CA HIS A 40 -3.33 7.79 -8.82
C HIS A 40 -4.46 7.74 -9.83
N HIS A 41 -5.22 8.83 -9.95
CA HIS A 41 -6.20 8.96 -11.00
C HIS A 41 -5.86 10.09 -11.98
N THR A 42 -6.22 9.91 -13.25
CA THR A 42 -6.15 10.96 -14.26
C THR A 42 -7.44 11.79 -14.26
N ARG A 43 -7.42 12.98 -14.87
CA ARG A 43 -8.64 13.78 -15.07
C ARG A 43 -9.67 13.08 -15.95
N ALA A 44 -9.24 12.16 -16.81
CA ALA A 44 -10.12 11.33 -17.63
C ALA A 44 -10.73 10.14 -16.85
N GLY A 45 -10.42 10.00 -15.55
CA GLY A 45 -11.03 9.01 -14.67
C GLY A 45 -10.34 7.65 -14.64
N GLN A 46 -9.21 7.45 -15.36
CA GLN A 46 -8.42 6.22 -15.19
C GLN A 46 -7.64 6.24 -13.89
N MET A 47 -7.52 5.09 -13.26
CA MET A 47 -6.65 4.88 -12.11
C MET A 47 -5.42 4.09 -12.50
N LEU A 48 -4.25 4.62 -12.15
CA LEU A 48 -2.94 4.08 -12.48
C LEU A 48 -2.26 3.55 -11.24
N CYS A 49 -1.65 2.38 -11.35
CA CYS A 49 -0.87 1.78 -10.29
C CYS A 49 0.57 2.31 -10.31
N ILE A 50 0.80 3.41 -9.62
CA ILE A 50 2.12 4.04 -9.47
C ILE A 50 2.20 4.84 -8.17
N HIS A 51 3.37 4.87 -7.54
CA HIS A 51 3.52 5.49 -6.23
C HIS A 51 3.58 7.03 -6.28
N ALA A 52 4.27 7.63 -7.27
CA ALA A 52 4.47 9.08 -7.31
C ALA A 52 4.83 9.61 -8.71
N GLU A 53 4.58 10.89 -8.93
CA GLU A 53 5.00 11.65 -10.11
C GLU A 53 6.51 11.49 -10.43
N GLY A 54 7.34 11.48 -9.38
CA GLY A 54 8.78 11.28 -9.54
C GLY A 54 9.15 9.89 -10.05
N GLU A 55 8.33 8.87 -9.77
CA GLU A 55 8.51 7.52 -10.32
C GLU A 55 8.09 7.45 -11.78
N LEU A 56 6.98 8.08 -12.15
CA LEU A 56 6.56 8.19 -13.55
C LEU A 56 7.72 8.71 -14.41
N ARG A 57 8.30 9.87 -14.03
CA ARG A 57 9.43 10.47 -14.73
C ARG A 57 10.65 9.57 -14.74
N ARG A 58 11.01 9.02 -13.57
CA ARG A 58 12.21 8.18 -13.42
C ARG A 58 12.11 6.91 -14.24
N TYR A 59 10.97 6.25 -14.26
CA TYR A 59 10.82 4.92 -14.85
C TYR A 59 10.45 4.94 -16.32
N THR A 60 9.74 5.98 -16.80
CA THR A 60 9.25 6.04 -18.18
C THR A 60 9.83 7.20 -18.99
N GLY A 61 10.43 8.19 -18.33
CA GLY A 61 10.85 9.45 -18.97
C GLY A 61 9.70 10.42 -19.24
N CYS A 62 8.47 10.10 -18.81
CA CYS A 62 7.33 10.99 -18.99
C CYS A 62 7.43 12.19 -18.04
N GLU A 63 7.39 13.41 -18.59
CA GLU A 63 7.46 14.67 -17.83
C GLU A 63 6.06 15.24 -17.49
N LYS A 64 4.97 14.63 -18.01
CA LYS A 64 3.60 15.03 -17.70
C LYS A 64 3.23 14.67 -16.26
N LYS A 65 2.30 15.44 -15.71
CA LYS A 65 1.64 15.04 -14.45
C LYS A 65 0.72 13.86 -14.70
N ILE A 66 0.62 12.96 -13.73
CA ILE A 66 -0.26 11.78 -13.81
C ILE A 66 -1.69 12.21 -14.10
N ALA A 67 -2.17 13.26 -13.44
CA ALA A 67 -3.51 13.79 -13.65
C ALA A 67 -3.81 14.23 -15.10
N ASP A 68 -2.78 14.63 -15.86
CA ASP A 68 -2.92 15.17 -17.22
C ASP A 68 -2.70 14.12 -18.33
N LEU A 69 -2.45 12.85 -17.96
CA LEU A 69 -2.28 11.77 -18.92
C LEU A 69 -3.62 11.36 -19.54
N ALA A 70 -3.62 11.20 -20.86
CA ALA A 70 -4.71 10.57 -21.57
C ALA A 70 -4.59 9.02 -21.51
N PRO A 71 -5.71 8.28 -21.67
CA PRO A 71 -5.68 6.81 -21.58
C PRO A 71 -4.69 6.16 -22.54
N GLU A 72 -4.64 6.64 -23.78
CA GLU A 72 -3.72 6.15 -24.81
C GLU A 72 -2.26 6.45 -24.47
N GLU A 73 -1.97 7.56 -23.81
CA GLU A 73 -0.64 7.91 -23.36
C GLU A 73 -0.19 6.93 -22.26
N VAL A 74 -1.06 6.66 -21.27
CA VAL A 74 -0.78 5.68 -20.22
C VAL A 74 -0.54 4.30 -20.81
N ALA A 75 -1.41 3.85 -21.70
CA ALA A 75 -1.28 2.54 -22.34
C ALA A 75 0.02 2.39 -23.15
N ALA A 76 0.58 3.51 -23.63
CA ALA A 76 1.85 3.55 -24.35
C ALA A 76 3.08 3.62 -23.44
N LEU A 77 2.93 4.02 -22.17
CA LEU A 77 4.06 4.10 -21.24
C LEU A 77 4.70 2.72 -21.02
N ARG A 78 6.03 2.69 -21.09
CA ARG A 78 6.83 1.50 -20.78
C ARG A 78 7.90 1.87 -19.76
N LEU A 79 8.20 0.94 -18.89
CA LEU A 79 9.31 1.09 -17.96
C LEU A 79 10.61 1.01 -18.75
N ASP A 80 11.42 2.07 -18.65
CA ASP A 80 12.72 2.15 -19.33
C ASP A 80 13.78 1.40 -18.51
N PRO A 81 14.36 0.32 -19.05
CA PRO A 81 15.36 -0.46 -18.34
C PRO A 81 16.57 0.35 -17.88
N VAL A 82 17.02 1.30 -18.70
CA VAL A 82 18.18 2.13 -18.38
C VAL A 82 17.90 3.12 -17.25
N ARG A 83 16.71 3.70 -17.24
CA ARG A 83 16.25 4.61 -16.18
C ARG A 83 15.96 3.87 -14.89
N PHE A 84 15.38 2.70 -15.00
CA PHE A 84 15.07 1.84 -13.85
C PHE A 84 16.34 1.26 -13.21
N ALA A 85 17.36 0.96 -14.00
CA ALA A 85 18.63 0.34 -13.56
C ALA A 85 19.46 1.15 -12.56
N ARG A 86 19.15 2.42 -12.33
CA ARG A 86 19.71 3.16 -11.18
C ARG A 86 19.18 2.66 -9.84
N SER A 87 18.16 1.81 -9.87
CA SER A 87 17.51 1.21 -8.70
C SER A 87 17.41 -0.32 -8.80
N VAL A 88 17.55 -0.90 -10.02
CA VAL A 88 17.38 -2.32 -10.34
C VAL A 88 18.20 -2.63 -11.61
N PRO A 89 18.82 -3.82 -11.80
CA PRO A 89 19.62 -4.17 -13.00
C PRO A 89 18.87 -3.99 -14.32
N ALA A 90 19.53 -3.35 -15.28
CA ALA A 90 18.97 -2.78 -16.50
C ALA A 90 18.25 -3.74 -17.47
N HIS A 91 18.49 -5.03 -17.38
CA HIS A 91 17.98 -6.03 -18.32
C HIS A 91 16.61 -6.62 -17.97
N SER A 92 16.04 -6.26 -16.82
CA SER A 92 14.86 -6.91 -16.29
C SER A 92 13.53 -6.16 -16.52
N CYS A 93 13.58 -4.89 -16.94
CA CYS A 93 12.36 -4.05 -17.02
C CYS A 93 11.78 -3.88 -18.42
N ALA A 94 12.43 -4.43 -19.46
CA ALA A 94 11.97 -4.31 -20.83
C ALA A 94 10.58 -4.95 -21.01
N GLY A 95 9.62 -4.16 -21.47
CA GLY A 95 8.25 -4.62 -21.73
C GLY A 95 7.25 -4.45 -20.60
N PHE A 96 7.69 -4.19 -19.37
CA PHE A 96 6.77 -3.88 -18.28
C PHE A 96 6.13 -2.51 -18.49
N ARG A 97 4.90 -2.37 -18.02
CA ARG A 97 4.15 -1.13 -18.08
C ARG A 97 3.47 -0.82 -16.74
N ILE A 98 3.01 0.41 -16.61
CA ILE A 98 2.17 0.83 -15.49
C ILE A 98 0.77 0.25 -15.72
N PRO A 99 0.24 -0.59 -14.83
CA PRO A 99 -1.09 -1.15 -14.99
C PRO A 99 -2.19 -0.17 -14.57
N PHE A 100 -3.38 -0.37 -15.13
CA PHE A 100 -4.59 0.26 -14.65
C PHE A 100 -5.20 -0.51 -13.48
N LEU A 101 -6.06 0.17 -12.71
CA LEU A 101 -6.72 -0.43 -11.54
C LEU A 101 -7.49 -1.71 -11.88
N ASP A 102 -8.28 -1.71 -12.95
CA ASP A 102 -9.07 -2.87 -13.40
C ASP A 102 -8.20 -4.09 -13.68
N GLU A 103 -7.03 -3.88 -14.28
CA GLU A 103 -6.05 -4.95 -14.53
C GLU A 103 -5.46 -5.50 -13.22
N VAL A 104 -5.19 -4.62 -12.25
CA VAL A 104 -4.69 -5.03 -10.92
C VAL A 104 -5.78 -5.80 -10.18
N LEU A 105 -7.02 -5.30 -10.16
CA LEU A 105 -8.15 -5.97 -9.53
C LEU A 105 -8.40 -7.36 -10.12
N ALA A 106 -8.22 -7.52 -11.43
CA ALA A 106 -8.35 -8.82 -12.10
C ALA A 106 -7.29 -9.87 -11.67
N THR A 107 -6.22 -9.44 -10.99
CA THR A 107 -5.23 -10.38 -10.41
C THR A 107 -5.62 -10.88 -9.02
N VAL A 108 -6.55 -10.23 -8.32
CA VAL A 108 -6.89 -10.54 -6.93
C VAL A 108 -7.67 -11.85 -6.87
N PRO A 109 -7.18 -12.88 -6.15
CA PRO A 109 -7.92 -14.13 -6.01
C PRO A 109 -9.14 -13.94 -5.09
N PRO A 110 -10.16 -14.82 -5.14
CA PRO A 110 -11.40 -14.68 -4.36
C PRO A 110 -11.20 -14.49 -2.84
N HIS A 111 -10.14 -15.08 -2.28
CA HIS A 111 -9.77 -14.97 -0.86
C HIS A 111 -8.65 -13.96 -0.59
N GLY A 112 -8.21 -13.24 -1.63
CA GLY A 112 -7.17 -12.21 -1.53
C GLY A 112 -7.72 -10.89 -1.02
N THR A 113 -6.87 -10.10 -0.38
CA THR A 113 -7.17 -8.72 0.01
C THR A 113 -6.16 -7.79 -0.65
N LEU A 114 -6.66 -6.82 -1.41
CA LEU A 114 -5.86 -5.72 -1.95
C LEU A 114 -5.95 -4.52 -1.00
N GLN A 115 -4.81 -4.06 -0.50
CA GLN A 115 -4.71 -2.77 0.16
C GLN A 115 -4.39 -1.72 -0.90
N ALA A 116 -5.35 -0.85 -1.20
CA ALA A 116 -5.25 0.19 -2.22
C ALA A 116 -4.98 1.54 -1.57
N GLU A 117 -3.75 2.09 -1.76
CA GLU A 117 -3.42 3.41 -1.23
C GLU A 117 -3.86 4.51 -2.19
N ILE A 118 -4.67 5.45 -1.72
CA ILE A 118 -5.04 6.67 -2.45
C ILE A 118 -3.85 7.63 -2.44
N LYS A 119 -3.25 7.89 -3.61
CA LYS A 119 -2.17 8.87 -3.81
C LYS A 119 -2.68 10.20 -4.35
N GLY A 120 -3.62 10.17 -5.26
CA GLY A 120 -4.35 11.34 -5.75
C GLY A 120 -5.84 11.13 -5.55
N TYR A 121 -6.58 12.17 -5.16
CA TYR A 121 -7.99 12.08 -4.86
C TYR A 121 -8.81 13.14 -5.59
N SER A 122 -10.01 12.73 -6.02
CA SER A 122 -11.10 13.61 -6.42
C SER A 122 -12.42 13.03 -5.92
N PRO A 123 -13.51 13.80 -5.84
CA PRO A 123 -14.82 13.28 -5.43
C PRO A 123 -15.34 12.11 -6.25
N GLN A 124 -14.94 11.99 -7.51
CA GLN A 124 -15.32 10.88 -8.40
C GLN A 124 -14.58 9.57 -8.10
N TYR A 125 -13.45 9.65 -7.38
CA TYR A 125 -12.59 8.51 -7.10
C TYR A 125 -13.36 7.35 -6.46
N ALA A 126 -14.18 7.63 -5.45
CA ALA A 126 -14.88 6.60 -4.69
C ALA A 126 -15.86 5.79 -5.58
N ASP A 127 -16.58 6.46 -6.48
CA ASP A 127 -17.54 5.81 -7.36
C ASP A 127 -16.84 5.02 -8.48
N LEU A 128 -15.79 5.58 -9.07
CA LEU A 128 -14.98 4.91 -10.09
C LEU A 128 -14.29 3.67 -9.53
N PHE A 129 -13.73 3.79 -8.31
CA PHE A 129 -13.08 2.68 -7.62
C PHE A 129 -14.07 1.54 -7.31
N ASP A 130 -15.23 1.86 -6.72
CA ASP A 130 -16.25 0.87 -6.40
C ASP A 130 -16.78 0.18 -7.68
N ALA A 131 -17.02 0.93 -8.74
CA ALA A 131 -17.43 0.37 -10.03
C ALA A 131 -16.39 -0.62 -10.59
N ALA A 132 -15.11 -0.29 -10.51
CA ALA A 132 -14.02 -1.18 -10.95
C ALA A 132 -13.93 -2.45 -10.09
N VAL A 133 -14.07 -2.34 -8.75
CA VAL A 133 -14.09 -3.48 -7.84
C VAL A 133 -15.25 -4.45 -8.19
N ARG A 134 -16.46 -3.92 -8.40
CA ARG A 134 -17.63 -4.71 -8.79
C ARG A 134 -17.47 -5.36 -10.16
N ALA A 135 -16.92 -4.62 -11.12
CA ALA A 135 -16.66 -5.15 -12.47
C ALA A 135 -15.63 -6.30 -12.47
N ALA A 136 -14.70 -6.30 -11.54
CA ALA A 136 -13.74 -7.41 -11.32
C ALA A 136 -14.35 -8.62 -10.61
N GLY A 137 -15.63 -8.58 -10.21
CA GLY A 137 -16.30 -9.65 -9.45
C GLY A 137 -15.86 -9.71 -7.97
N LEU A 138 -15.23 -8.65 -7.47
CA LEU A 138 -14.79 -8.52 -6.08
C LEU A 138 -15.85 -7.80 -5.22
N THR A 139 -15.65 -7.89 -3.92
CA THR A 139 -16.48 -7.20 -2.93
C THR A 139 -15.61 -6.32 -2.03
N GLU A 140 -16.23 -5.52 -1.17
CA GLU A 140 -15.54 -4.73 -0.15
C GLU A 140 -14.69 -5.58 0.79
N ASP A 141 -15.00 -6.87 0.97
CA ASP A 141 -14.21 -7.79 1.79
C ASP A 141 -12.83 -8.07 1.20
N ASN A 142 -12.69 -7.91 -0.12
CA ASN A 142 -11.40 -8.05 -0.81
C ASN A 142 -10.54 -6.78 -0.76
N ILE A 143 -11.03 -5.71 -0.15
CA ILE A 143 -10.39 -4.39 -0.27
C ILE A 143 -10.14 -3.78 1.13
N VAL A 144 -8.98 -3.14 1.25
CA VAL A 144 -8.69 -2.15 2.30
C VAL A 144 -8.22 -0.88 1.60
N VAL A 145 -8.91 0.22 1.80
CA VAL A 145 -8.50 1.52 1.25
C VAL A 145 -7.63 2.24 2.26
N SER A 146 -6.45 2.67 1.84
CA SER A 146 -5.49 3.36 2.72
C SER A 146 -5.07 4.71 2.16
N SER A 147 -4.67 5.63 3.02
CA SER A 147 -4.07 6.90 2.61
C SER A 147 -3.34 7.60 3.75
N PHE A 148 -2.31 8.40 3.40
CA PHE A 148 -1.76 9.45 4.25
C PHE A 148 -2.61 10.72 4.23
N GLN A 149 -3.46 10.88 3.22
CA GLN A 149 -4.35 12.02 3.06
C GLN A 149 -5.66 11.75 3.82
N ARG A 150 -5.70 12.14 5.10
CA ARG A 150 -6.83 11.90 5.99
C ARG A 150 -8.16 12.35 5.39
N ASP A 151 -8.21 13.53 4.79
CA ASP A 151 -9.45 14.11 4.29
C ASP A 151 -9.95 13.37 3.04
N ALA A 152 -9.04 12.90 2.18
CA ALA A 152 -9.36 12.03 1.05
C ALA A 152 -9.94 10.70 1.52
N LEU A 153 -9.33 10.09 2.54
CA LEU A 153 -9.82 8.83 3.12
C LEU A 153 -11.18 9.02 3.80
N ALA A 154 -11.40 10.15 4.46
CA ALA A 154 -12.67 10.47 5.12
C ALA A 154 -13.80 10.69 4.09
N ASP A 155 -13.55 11.41 2.99
CA ASP A 155 -14.54 11.56 1.93
C ASP A 155 -14.84 10.24 1.22
N PHE A 156 -13.81 9.42 0.98
CA PHE A 156 -14.00 8.05 0.44
C PHE A 156 -14.91 7.23 1.38
N HIS A 157 -14.58 7.17 2.67
CA HIS A 157 -15.35 6.40 3.66
C HIS A 157 -16.79 6.89 3.80
N ALA A 158 -17.00 8.20 3.78
CA ALA A 158 -18.35 8.77 3.84
C ALA A 158 -19.23 8.34 2.66
N ARG A 159 -18.64 8.17 1.47
CA ARG A 159 -19.34 7.73 0.24
C ARG A 159 -19.50 6.21 0.16
N LYS A 160 -18.54 5.47 0.69
CA LYS A 160 -18.42 4.00 0.60
C LYS A 160 -18.10 3.40 1.97
N PRO A 161 -19.04 3.48 2.93
CA PRO A 161 -18.77 3.10 4.33
C PRO A 161 -18.61 1.59 4.57
N SER A 162 -18.92 0.75 3.58
CA SER A 162 -18.70 -0.70 3.66
C SER A 162 -17.25 -1.12 3.45
N TYR A 163 -16.42 -0.27 2.83
CA TYR A 163 -15.00 -0.57 2.67
C TYR A 163 -14.22 -0.34 3.96
N ARG A 164 -13.35 -1.28 4.28
CA ARG A 164 -12.37 -1.11 5.37
C ARG A 164 -11.38 0.00 5.01
N THR A 165 -11.08 0.86 5.97
CA THR A 165 -10.23 2.02 5.81
C THR A 165 -9.04 2.01 6.76
N LEU A 166 -7.89 2.47 6.27
CA LEU A 166 -6.62 2.46 6.99
C LEU A 166 -5.93 3.83 6.86
N LEU A 167 -5.80 4.55 7.98
CA LEU A 167 -5.05 5.79 8.01
C LEU A 167 -3.55 5.51 8.18
N LEU A 168 -2.76 5.92 7.20
CA LEU A 168 -1.31 5.90 7.25
C LEU A 168 -0.79 7.18 7.93
N VAL A 169 0.15 7.04 8.86
CA VAL A 169 0.69 8.18 9.62
C VAL A 169 2.21 8.10 9.69
N GLY A 170 2.89 9.12 9.15
CA GLY A 170 4.33 9.28 9.38
C GLY A 170 4.58 9.81 10.79
N VAL A 171 5.51 9.20 11.51
CA VAL A 171 5.92 9.63 12.86
C VAL A 171 7.44 9.86 12.83
N PRO A 172 7.94 10.86 12.08
CA PRO A 172 9.36 11.07 11.89
C PRO A 172 10.08 11.46 13.19
N LYS A 173 11.34 11.06 13.30
CA LYS A 173 12.18 11.31 14.49
C LYS A 173 12.59 12.79 14.64
N ASP A 174 12.67 13.49 13.53
CA ASP A 174 13.22 14.84 13.42
C ASP A 174 12.18 15.97 13.51
N ARG A 175 10.90 15.63 13.61
CA ARG A 175 9.82 16.59 13.78
C ARG A 175 8.69 16.02 14.64
N GLU A 176 7.99 16.90 15.31
CA GLU A 176 6.84 16.53 16.12
C GLU A 176 5.65 16.15 15.21
N THR A 177 4.98 15.06 15.57
CA THR A 177 3.70 14.64 15.01
C THR A 177 2.73 14.44 16.15
N ASP A 178 1.60 15.14 16.12
CA ASP A 178 0.53 14.94 17.09
C ASP A 178 -0.23 13.64 16.76
N VAL A 179 0.28 12.53 17.30
CA VAL A 179 -0.29 11.19 17.10
C VAL A 179 -1.66 11.10 17.78
N PHE A 180 -1.87 11.75 18.93
CA PHE A 180 -3.17 11.72 19.62
C PHE A 180 -4.26 12.42 18.81
N ALA A 181 -3.94 13.56 18.18
CA ALA A 181 -4.87 14.22 17.27
C ALA A 181 -5.18 13.37 16.04
N ALA A 182 -4.19 12.67 15.48
CA ALA A 182 -4.41 11.74 14.36
C ALA A 182 -5.31 10.56 14.75
N ILE A 183 -5.12 9.98 15.95
CA ILE A 183 -5.97 8.91 16.49
C ILE A 183 -7.40 9.40 16.71
N ALA A 184 -7.56 10.59 17.33
CA ALA A 184 -8.87 11.18 17.55
C ALA A 184 -9.61 11.45 16.24
N ALA A 185 -8.91 11.93 15.22
CA ALA A 185 -9.46 12.14 13.88
C ALA A 185 -9.87 10.82 13.20
N ALA A 186 -9.04 9.77 13.30
CA ALA A 186 -9.37 8.45 12.77
C ALA A 186 -10.62 7.86 13.43
N LYS A 187 -10.73 7.98 14.76
CA LYS A 187 -11.92 7.56 15.50
C LYS A 187 -13.18 8.34 15.08
N ALA A 188 -13.07 9.66 14.97
CA ALA A 188 -14.19 10.53 14.56
C ALA A 188 -14.66 10.21 13.14
N ALA A 189 -13.75 9.89 12.23
CA ALA A 189 -14.03 9.47 10.86
C ALA A 189 -14.46 7.99 10.75
N LYS A 190 -14.46 7.23 11.86
CA LYS A 190 -14.81 5.80 11.93
C LYS A 190 -13.94 4.92 11.04
N PHE A 191 -12.66 5.24 10.94
CA PHE A 191 -11.72 4.36 10.23
C PHE A 191 -11.52 3.05 10.99
N ASP A 192 -11.14 1.99 10.27
CA ASP A 192 -10.95 0.66 10.84
C ASP A 192 -9.55 0.48 11.43
N TYR A 193 -8.53 1.09 10.79
CA TYR A 193 -7.14 0.86 11.14
C TYR A 193 -6.34 2.16 11.26
N PHE A 194 -5.38 2.14 12.19
CA PHE A 194 -4.34 3.14 12.36
C PHE A 194 -2.97 2.50 12.08
N CYS A 195 -2.17 3.10 11.18
CA CYS A 195 -0.96 2.49 10.67
C CYS A 195 0.22 3.49 10.65
N PRO A 196 1.00 3.58 11.74
CA PRO A 196 2.22 4.39 11.77
C PRO A 196 3.38 3.71 11.04
N GLY A 197 4.38 4.52 10.65
CA GLY A 197 5.62 4.04 10.06
C GLY A 197 6.55 3.38 11.06
N LEU A 198 7.32 2.40 10.56
CA LEU A 198 8.52 1.85 11.20
C LEU A 198 9.73 1.91 10.27
N THR A 199 9.78 2.93 9.41
CA THR A 199 10.96 3.17 8.58
C THR A 199 12.14 3.67 9.44
N PRO A 200 13.37 3.63 8.94
CA PRO A 200 14.52 4.16 9.70
C PRO A 200 14.38 5.63 10.14
N GLY A 201 13.55 6.41 9.42
CA GLY A 201 13.26 7.81 9.76
C GLY A 201 12.14 8.01 10.79
N ASP A 202 11.33 6.97 11.06
CA ASP A 202 10.23 7.04 12.01
C ASP A 202 10.65 6.61 13.42
N ARG A 203 9.96 7.15 14.44
CA ARG A 203 9.98 6.59 15.80
C ARG A 203 8.80 5.66 16.02
N PRO A 204 8.94 4.62 16.81
CA PRO A 204 7.82 3.81 17.24
C PRO A 204 6.84 4.62 18.10
N LEU A 205 5.58 4.19 18.15
CA LEU A 205 4.59 4.75 19.07
C LEU A 205 4.98 4.49 20.52
N THR A 206 4.79 5.47 21.37
CA THR A 206 4.91 5.34 22.83
C THR A 206 3.84 4.38 23.37
N PRO A 207 4.02 3.85 24.61
CA PRO A 207 2.99 3.05 25.26
C PRO A 207 1.62 3.74 25.34
N ASP A 208 1.60 5.04 25.65
CA ASP A 208 0.37 5.83 25.78
C ASP A 208 -0.32 6.04 24.41
N GLU A 209 0.45 6.32 23.35
CA GLU A 209 -0.08 6.41 21.98
C GLU A 209 -0.70 5.08 21.52
N ARG A 210 -0.06 3.94 21.84
CA ARG A 210 -0.62 2.61 21.53
C ARG A 210 -1.88 2.31 22.34
N ALA A 211 -1.90 2.72 23.61
CA ALA A 211 -3.09 2.61 24.44
C ALA A 211 -4.24 3.43 23.83
N ALA A 212 -3.97 4.64 23.38
CA ALA A 212 -4.97 5.49 22.72
C ALA A 212 -5.52 4.87 21.43
N VAL A 213 -4.68 4.20 20.59
CA VAL A 213 -5.16 3.46 19.39
C VAL A 213 -6.14 2.37 19.80
N ARG A 214 -5.77 1.55 20.80
CA ARG A 214 -6.63 0.48 21.31
C ARG A 214 -7.94 1.03 21.89
N ASP A 215 -7.87 2.07 22.71
CA ASP A 215 -9.03 2.67 23.39
C ASP A 215 -9.95 3.44 22.41
N ALA A 216 -9.41 3.81 21.25
CA ALA A 216 -10.19 4.30 20.11
C ALA A 216 -10.94 3.17 19.36
N GLY A 217 -10.62 1.89 19.62
CA GLY A 217 -11.18 0.75 18.91
C GLY A 217 -10.58 0.52 17.52
N LEU A 218 -9.42 1.13 17.22
CA LEU A 218 -8.74 1.02 15.93
C LEU A 218 -7.85 -0.22 15.87
N GLY A 219 -7.90 -0.95 14.76
CA GLY A 219 -6.93 -2.00 14.47
C GLY A 219 -5.53 -1.41 14.29
N PHE A 220 -4.53 -1.98 14.97
CA PHE A 220 -3.17 -1.47 14.93
C PHE A 220 -2.32 -2.21 13.90
N ARG A 221 -1.81 -1.48 12.91
CA ARG A 221 -0.92 -1.99 11.86
C ARG A 221 0.30 -1.07 11.76
N VAL A 222 1.34 -1.51 11.05
CA VAL A 222 2.52 -0.68 10.79
C VAL A 222 2.96 -0.83 9.33
N TYR A 223 3.64 0.18 8.78
CA TYR A 223 4.24 0.08 7.44
C TYR A 223 5.76 0.23 7.50
N GLY A 224 6.44 -0.22 6.43
CA GLY A 224 7.89 -0.05 6.26
C GLY A 224 8.73 -1.02 7.08
N VAL A 225 8.22 -2.22 7.37
CA VAL A 225 8.96 -3.28 8.07
C VAL A 225 9.87 -4.00 7.07
N ASN A 226 11.10 -3.50 6.94
CA ASN A 226 12.04 -3.96 5.91
C ASN A 226 13.36 -4.51 6.50
N SER A 227 13.37 -4.91 7.77
CA SER A 227 14.50 -5.60 8.42
C SER A 227 14.01 -6.49 9.56
N PRO A 228 14.87 -7.45 10.03
CA PRO A 228 14.57 -8.26 11.22
C PRO A 228 14.26 -7.42 12.46
N GLU A 229 14.99 -6.32 12.67
CA GLU A 229 14.82 -5.44 13.84
C GLU A 229 13.46 -4.72 13.77
N ALA A 230 13.05 -4.25 12.58
CA ALA A 230 11.74 -3.65 12.37
C ALA A 230 10.61 -4.68 12.58
N LEU A 231 10.81 -5.93 12.19
CA LEU A 231 9.86 -7.02 12.45
C LEU A 231 9.76 -7.34 13.95
N ALA A 232 10.88 -7.43 14.65
CA ALA A 232 10.89 -7.61 16.10
C ALA A 232 10.17 -6.46 16.80
N GLU A 233 10.38 -5.22 16.34
CA GLU A 233 9.69 -4.04 16.88
C GLU A 233 8.19 -4.06 16.58
N ALA A 234 7.76 -4.41 15.36
CA ALA A 234 6.35 -4.57 15.03
C ALA A 234 5.66 -5.60 15.94
N ALA A 235 6.36 -6.72 16.22
CA ALA A 235 5.89 -7.75 17.14
C ALA A 235 5.80 -7.20 18.58
N ARG A 236 6.85 -6.53 19.07
CA ARG A 236 6.87 -5.91 20.40
C ARG A 236 5.75 -4.89 20.60
N LEU A 237 5.44 -4.13 19.56
CA LEU A 237 4.35 -3.16 19.56
C LEU A 237 2.96 -3.79 19.52
N GLY A 238 2.84 -5.07 19.16
CA GLY A 238 1.57 -5.78 19.04
C GLY A 238 0.83 -5.49 17.74
N ALA A 239 1.55 -5.19 16.66
CA ALA A 239 0.93 -4.95 15.35
C ALA A 239 0.22 -6.21 14.83
N ALA A 240 -1.00 -6.05 14.30
CA ALA A 240 -1.76 -7.13 13.69
C ALA A 240 -1.31 -7.44 12.25
N ALA A 241 -0.73 -6.44 11.57
CA ALA A 241 -0.19 -6.58 10.22
C ALA A 241 0.90 -5.53 9.94
N PHE A 242 1.72 -5.81 8.93
CA PHE A 242 2.73 -4.86 8.43
C PHE A 242 2.90 -4.98 6.93
N THR A 243 3.34 -3.90 6.25
CA THR A 243 3.79 -3.93 4.86
C THR A 243 5.30 -4.13 4.78
N CYS A 244 5.75 -4.98 3.85
CA CYS A 244 7.15 -5.37 3.68
C CYS A 244 7.55 -5.44 2.20
N ASN A 245 8.71 -4.85 1.87
CA ASN A 245 9.35 -4.98 0.56
C ASN A 245 9.96 -6.37 0.34
N TYR A 246 10.36 -7.01 1.42
CA TYR A 246 11.08 -8.30 1.43
C TYR A 246 10.15 -9.41 1.93
N TRP A 247 8.98 -9.54 1.29
CA TRP A 247 7.89 -10.38 1.77
C TRP A 247 8.32 -11.83 2.06
N ARG A 248 9.12 -12.44 1.17
CA ARG A 248 9.64 -13.82 1.37
C ARG A 248 10.65 -13.88 2.51
N GLN A 249 11.61 -12.97 2.53
CA GLN A 249 12.67 -12.93 3.54
C GLN A 249 12.11 -12.69 4.95
N ALA A 250 10.98 -12.01 5.07
CA ALA A 250 10.33 -11.77 6.35
C ALA A 250 9.96 -13.09 7.08
N PHE A 251 9.65 -14.17 6.35
CA PHE A 251 9.39 -15.48 6.97
C PHE A 251 10.67 -16.09 7.57
N ASP A 252 11.82 -15.91 6.94
CA ASP A 252 13.11 -16.32 7.49
C ASP A 252 13.44 -15.52 8.74
N TRP A 253 13.25 -14.19 8.70
CA TRP A 253 13.45 -13.32 9.87
C TRP A 253 12.57 -13.74 11.05
N ALA A 254 11.30 -14.05 10.80
CA ALA A 254 10.37 -14.48 11.84
C ALA A 254 10.78 -15.81 12.47
N ARG A 255 11.28 -16.76 11.64
CA ARG A 255 11.81 -18.05 12.12
C ARG A 255 13.03 -17.84 13.01
N ASP A 256 13.98 -16.97 12.57
CA ASP A 256 15.24 -16.73 13.28
C ASP A 256 15.03 -15.95 14.58
N LEU A 257 14.08 -15.02 14.61
CA LEU A 257 13.69 -14.29 15.83
C LEU A 257 12.94 -15.19 16.83
N GLY A 258 12.22 -16.19 16.37
CA GLY A 258 11.39 -17.06 17.20
C GLY A 258 10.17 -16.35 17.80
N GLY A 259 9.13 -17.12 18.10
CA GLY A 259 7.92 -16.60 18.75
C GLY A 259 6.98 -15.77 17.85
N ILE A 260 7.33 -15.54 16.58
CA ILE A 260 6.53 -14.82 15.58
C ILE A 260 6.07 -15.80 14.51
N GLU A 261 4.77 -15.92 14.32
CA GLU A 261 4.14 -16.65 13.23
C GLU A 261 3.62 -15.63 12.22
N LEU A 262 4.15 -15.66 11.00
CA LEU A 262 3.65 -14.80 9.93
C LEU A 262 2.49 -15.48 9.22
N LEU A 263 1.42 -14.72 9.02
CA LEU A 263 0.33 -15.07 8.12
C LEU A 263 0.65 -14.47 6.74
N ALA A 264 0.57 -15.30 5.72
CA ALA A 264 0.81 -14.91 4.34
C ALA A 264 -0.28 -13.98 3.81
#